data_f88a5fbef99fcc3974ff9e2c41bfabfb
#
_entry.id   f88a5fbef99fcc3974ff9e2c41bfabfb
#
_cell.length_a   1.000
_cell.length_b   1.000
_cell.length_c   1.000
_cell.angle_alpha   90.00
_cell.angle_beta   90.00
_cell.angle_gamma   90.00
#
_symmetry.space_group_name_H-M   'P 1'
#
loop_
_entity.id
_entity.type
_entity.pdbx_description
1 polymer ?
#
loop_
_entity_poly.entity_id
_entity_poly.type
_entity_poly.pdbx_seq_one_letter_code
_entity_poly.pdbx_strand_id
1 'polypeptide(L)'
;EEFKFEELDFKTTRMFLAPISIVFMPNNNCITDCIYCYADTKTKPTQMSFDQIKTFVREAKELKVRDVMITGGDFFMYRNWSELLHLLIEEGYAPDLISTKVPLSPKIIETFEQFNIRLQISVDSLSSSITQKVLHVNENYSRNMRQALKDINASSIRFQVATVLTNINDSIK
;
A
#
# COMPACT_ATOMS: atom_id res chain seq x y z
N GLU A 1 -14.02 -33.49 11.91
CA GLU A 1 -15.32 -32.80 11.79
C GLU A 1 -15.42 -32.23 10.38
N GLU A 2 -16.35 -32.76 9.58
CA GLU A 2 -16.66 -32.27 8.24
C GLU A 2 -17.40 -30.92 8.35
N PHE A 3 -16.85 -29.86 7.79
CA PHE A 3 -17.52 -28.58 7.67
C PHE A 3 -18.66 -28.72 6.65
N LYS A 4 -19.90 -28.83 7.13
CA LYS A 4 -21.09 -28.76 6.27
C LYS A 4 -21.40 -27.28 6.04
N PHE A 5 -21.19 -26.79 4.82
CA PHE A 5 -21.82 -25.55 4.38
C PHE A 5 -23.32 -25.81 4.27
N GLU A 6 -24.13 -25.21 5.16
CA GLU A 6 -25.54 -25.08 4.88
C GLU A 6 -25.73 -24.25 3.61
N GLU A 7 -26.54 -24.73 2.67
CA GLU A 7 -26.94 -23.95 1.51
C GLU A 7 -27.63 -22.68 2.01
N LEU A 8 -26.91 -21.58 2.04
CA LEU A 8 -27.49 -20.26 2.26
C LEU A 8 -28.42 -19.96 1.09
N ASP A 9 -29.71 -19.84 1.37
CA ASP A 9 -30.72 -19.46 0.38
C ASP A 9 -30.48 -18.00 -0.05
N PHE A 10 -29.74 -17.82 -1.13
CA PHE A 10 -29.40 -16.51 -1.74
C PHE A 10 -30.60 -15.83 -2.42
N LYS A 11 -31.85 -16.13 -2.01
CA LYS A 11 -33.05 -15.50 -2.57
C LYS A 11 -33.22 -14.01 -2.27
N THR A 12 -32.39 -13.43 -1.43
CA THR A 12 -32.28 -11.97 -1.29
C THR A 12 -31.12 -11.43 -2.11
N THR A 13 -31.26 -11.38 -3.39
CA THR A 13 -30.41 -10.55 -4.25
C THR A 13 -30.63 -9.07 -3.90
N ARG A 14 -29.93 -8.56 -2.90
CA ARG A 14 -29.72 -7.12 -2.77
C ARG A 14 -28.83 -6.72 -3.93
N MET A 15 -29.41 -6.25 -5.01
CA MET A 15 -28.66 -5.61 -6.07
C MET A 15 -28.09 -4.32 -5.50
N PHE A 16 -26.79 -4.30 -5.28
CA PHE A 16 -26.08 -3.05 -5.00
C PHE A 16 -26.07 -2.24 -6.30
N LEU A 17 -26.62 -1.03 -6.27
CA LEU A 17 -26.63 -0.13 -7.40
C LEU A 17 -25.25 0.50 -7.66
N ALA A 18 -24.32 0.37 -6.70
CA ALA A 18 -22.96 0.86 -6.78
C ALA A 18 -22.02 -0.04 -5.95
N PRO A 19 -20.72 -0.07 -6.22
CA PRO A 19 -19.74 -0.75 -5.38
C PRO A 19 -19.71 -0.13 -3.99
N ILE A 20 -19.63 -0.97 -2.95
CA ILE A 20 -19.49 -0.51 -1.57
C ILE A 20 -18.06 -0.02 -1.33
N SER A 21 -17.08 -0.73 -1.89
CA SER A 21 -15.66 -0.47 -1.74
C SER A 21 -14.96 -0.55 -3.10
N ILE A 22 -13.99 0.33 -3.31
CA ILE A 22 -13.14 0.35 -4.50
C ILE A 22 -11.69 0.22 -4.07
N VAL A 23 -10.94 -0.64 -4.77
CA VAL A 23 -9.48 -0.70 -4.68
C VAL A 23 -8.91 0.16 -5.79
N PHE A 24 -8.16 1.19 -5.42
CA PHE A 24 -7.64 2.21 -6.30
C PHE A 24 -6.12 2.14 -6.41
N MET A 25 -5.62 2.16 -7.64
CA MET A 25 -4.19 2.09 -7.96
C MET A 25 -3.77 3.39 -8.68
N PRO A 26 -3.21 4.39 -7.96
CA PRO A 26 -2.78 5.64 -8.57
C PRO A 26 -1.54 5.50 -9.46
N ASN A 27 -0.70 4.49 -9.22
CA ASN A 27 0.50 4.21 -10.00
C ASN A 27 0.91 2.73 -9.91
N ASN A 28 1.71 2.26 -10.87
CA ASN A 28 2.36 0.95 -10.82
C ASN A 28 3.88 1.04 -10.57
N ASN A 29 4.40 2.24 -10.18
CA ASN A 29 5.81 2.42 -9.88
C ASN A 29 6.18 1.75 -8.56
N CYS A 30 7.32 1.06 -8.54
CA CYS A 30 7.90 0.49 -7.34
C CYS A 30 9.42 0.57 -7.41
N ILE A 31 10.08 0.73 -6.26
CA ILE A 31 11.55 0.64 -6.17
C ILE A 31 12.05 -0.81 -6.09
N THR A 32 11.13 -1.76 -5.90
CA THR A 32 11.40 -3.19 -5.77
C THR A 32 10.75 -3.95 -6.92
N ASP A 33 11.33 -5.09 -7.28
CA ASP A 33 10.75 -6.08 -8.19
C ASP A 33 10.66 -7.42 -7.43
N CYS A 34 9.73 -7.48 -6.48
CA CYS A 34 9.59 -8.61 -5.57
C CYS A 34 9.22 -9.88 -6.33
N ILE A 35 9.92 -10.99 -6.04
CA ILE A 35 9.68 -12.30 -6.69
C ILE A 35 8.25 -12.83 -6.52
N TYR A 36 7.51 -12.35 -5.51
CA TYR A 36 6.14 -12.74 -5.18
C TYR A 36 5.11 -11.64 -5.50
N CYS A 37 5.51 -10.57 -6.22
CA CYS A 37 4.61 -9.45 -6.50
C CYS A 37 3.44 -9.92 -7.37
N TYR A 38 2.22 -9.61 -6.93
CA TYR A 38 1.01 -9.87 -7.72
C TYR A 38 0.74 -8.80 -8.78
N ALA A 39 1.33 -7.61 -8.58
CA ALA A 39 1.18 -6.50 -9.52
C ALA A 39 2.15 -6.66 -10.70
N ASP A 40 1.70 -6.33 -11.90
CA ASP A 40 2.58 -6.27 -13.06
C ASP A 40 3.43 -4.99 -13.00
N THR A 41 4.57 -5.08 -12.32
CA THR A 41 5.56 -4.00 -12.22
C THR A 41 6.55 -4.03 -13.38
N LYS A 42 6.49 -5.04 -14.27
CA LYS A 42 7.38 -5.22 -15.43
C LYS A 42 6.95 -4.40 -16.63
N THR A 43 5.71 -3.95 -16.66
CA THR A 43 5.23 -3.01 -17.67
C THR A 43 5.84 -1.62 -17.45
N LYS A 44 5.80 -0.81 -18.51
CA LYS A 44 6.27 0.57 -18.42
C LYS A 44 5.61 1.29 -17.24
N PRO A 45 6.40 1.94 -16.36
CA PRO A 45 5.85 2.69 -15.25
C PRO A 45 4.81 3.72 -15.71
N THR A 46 3.63 3.67 -15.10
CA THR A 46 2.53 4.59 -15.38
C THR A 46 1.97 5.14 -14.08
N GLN A 47 1.44 6.33 -14.14
CA GLN A 47 0.70 6.93 -13.03
C GLN A 47 -0.47 7.75 -13.56
N MET A 48 -1.55 7.81 -12.80
CA MET A 48 -2.67 8.67 -13.11
C MET A 48 -2.28 10.14 -12.90
N SER A 49 -2.80 11.03 -13.75
CA SER A 49 -2.69 12.46 -13.48
C SER A 49 -3.55 12.83 -12.26
N PHE A 50 -3.21 13.91 -11.59
CA PHE A 50 -3.99 14.35 -10.44
C PHE A 50 -5.43 14.72 -10.81
N ASP A 51 -5.67 15.22 -12.03
CA ASP A 51 -7.01 15.52 -12.51
C ASP A 51 -7.86 14.26 -12.77
N GLN A 52 -7.23 13.17 -13.24
CA GLN A 52 -7.91 11.87 -13.33
C GLN A 52 -8.32 11.37 -11.95
N ILE A 53 -7.46 11.54 -10.94
CA ILE A 53 -7.77 11.17 -9.56
C ILE A 53 -8.93 12.00 -9.01
N LYS A 54 -8.94 13.31 -9.20
CA LYS A 54 -10.08 14.18 -8.80
C LYS A 54 -11.39 13.72 -9.44
N THR A 55 -11.35 13.38 -10.72
CA THR A 55 -12.52 12.87 -11.44
C THR A 55 -12.99 11.55 -10.82
N PHE A 56 -12.06 10.59 -10.60
CA PHE A 56 -12.37 9.32 -9.96
C PHE A 56 -13.01 9.50 -8.57
N VAL A 57 -12.46 10.35 -7.72
CA VAL A 57 -12.98 10.58 -6.36
C VAL A 57 -14.37 11.21 -6.42
N ARG A 58 -14.60 12.16 -7.31
CA ARG A 58 -15.93 12.75 -7.53
C ARG A 58 -16.96 11.70 -7.97
N GLU A 59 -16.62 10.87 -8.97
CA GLU A 59 -17.50 9.81 -9.46
C GLU A 59 -17.79 8.75 -8.37
N ALA A 60 -16.77 8.37 -7.58
CA ALA A 60 -16.96 7.48 -6.46
C ALA A 60 -17.96 8.06 -5.43
N LYS A 61 -17.92 9.36 -5.19
CA LYS A 61 -18.83 10.06 -4.29
C LYS A 61 -20.27 10.12 -4.85
N GLU A 62 -20.42 10.44 -6.13
CA GLU A 62 -21.71 10.43 -6.82
C GLU A 62 -22.37 9.05 -6.78
N LEU A 63 -21.58 7.98 -6.92
CA LEU A 63 -22.01 6.59 -6.79
C LEU A 63 -22.24 6.14 -5.35
N LYS A 64 -21.97 7.00 -4.36
CA LYS A 64 -22.07 6.69 -2.91
C LYS A 64 -21.20 5.50 -2.50
N VAL A 65 -20.03 5.37 -3.12
CA VAL A 65 -19.00 4.44 -2.66
C VAL A 65 -18.64 4.79 -1.21
N ARG A 66 -18.55 3.78 -0.35
CA ARG A 66 -18.29 4.01 1.07
C ARG A 66 -16.79 4.03 1.39
N ASP A 67 -16.04 3.10 0.79
CA ASP A 67 -14.64 2.87 1.12
C ASP A 67 -13.77 2.91 -0.13
N VAL A 68 -12.66 3.64 -0.07
CA VAL A 68 -11.62 3.65 -1.10
C VAL A 68 -10.31 3.16 -0.49
N MET A 69 -9.87 2.00 -0.95
CA MET A 69 -8.57 1.43 -0.54
C MET A 69 -7.51 1.74 -1.59
N ILE A 70 -6.32 2.09 -1.14
CA ILE A 70 -5.19 2.38 -2.02
C ILE A 70 -4.30 1.15 -2.14
N THR A 71 -3.93 0.83 -3.37
CA THR A 71 -2.95 -0.20 -3.71
C THR A 71 -2.06 0.31 -4.84
N GLY A 72 -1.26 -0.55 -5.46
CA GLY A 72 -0.50 -0.21 -6.66
C GLY A 72 0.89 -0.81 -6.64
N GLY A 73 1.83 -0.11 -7.24
CA GLY A 73 3.25 -0.30 -7.03
C GLY A 73 3.59 0.06 -5.58
N ASP A 74 4.27 1.17 -5.36
CA ASP A 74 4.41 1.70 -3.99
C ASP A 74 3.75 3.08 -3.91
N PHE A 75 3.00 3.33 -2.83
CA PHE A 75 2.24 4.55 -2.65
C PHE A 75 3.13 5.80 -2.70
N PHE A 76 4.28 5.78 -2.02
CA PHE A 76 5.20 6.93 -1.98
C PHE A 76 5.97 7.15 -3.27
N MET A 77 5.83 6.25 -4.25
CA MET A 77 6.32 6.45 -5.62
C MET A 77 5.33 7.24 -6.49
N TYR A 78 4.11 7.46 -6.02
CA TYR A 78 3.18 8.38 -6.67
C TYR A 78 3.61 9.83 -6.40
N ARG A 79 3.84 10.61 -7.46
CA ARG A 79 4.41 11.95 -7.35
C ARG A 79 3.64 12.89 -6.42
N ASN A 80 2.31 12.82 -6.48
CA ASN A 80 1.40 13.70 -5.72
C ASN A 80 0.75 12.94 -4.55
N TRP A 81 1.49 12.07 -3.85
CA TRP A 81 0.95 11.24 -2.79
C TRP A 81 0.36 12.06 -1.62
N SER A 82 0.99 13.18 -1.28
CA SER A 82 0.52 14.05 -0.20
C SER A 82 -0.79 14.74 -0.56
N GLU A 83 -0.87 15.30 -1.77
CA GLU A 83 -2.10 15.93 -2.28
C GLU A 83 -3.23 14.91 -2.45
N LEU A 84 -2.89 13.67 -2.80
CA LEU A 84 -3.86 12.57 -2.86
C LEU A 84 -4.44 12.27 -1.49
N LEU A 85 -3.63 12.20 -0.44
CA LEU A 85 -4.12 12.00 0.92
C LEU A 85 -5.02 13.14 1.38
N HIS A 86 -4.63 14.39 1.14
CA HIS A 86 -5.48 15.55 1.44
C HIS A 86 -6.84 15.44 0.76
N LEU A 87 -6.85 15.18 -0.55
CA LEU A 87 -8.09 15.02 -1.31
C LEU A 87 -8.98 13.92 -0.75
N LEU A 88 -8.43 12.74 -0.47
CA LEU A 88 -9.20 11.61 0.06
C LEU A 88 -9.78 11.92 1.45
N ILE A 89 -9.00 12.55 2.32
CA ILE A 89 -9.46 12.96 3.66
C ILE A 89 -10.57 14.00 3.57
N GLU A 90 -10.40 15.02 2.76
CA GLU A 90 -11.40 16.09 2.55
C GLU A 90 -12.72 15.54 2.00
N GLU A 91 -12.64 14.52 1.15
CA GLU A 91 -13.81 13.88 0.57
C GLU A 91 -14.42 12.75 1.43
N GLY A 92 -13.82 12.47 2.59
CA GLY A 92 -14.32 11.48 3.55
C GLY A 92 -13.86 10.05 3.28
N TYR A 93 -12.80 9.86 2.48
CA TYR A 93 -12.20 8.57 2.12
C TYR A 93 -10.83 8.36 2.78
N ALA A 94 -10.60 8.91 3.97
CA ALA A 94 -9.33 8.74 4.67
C ALA A 94 -8.93 7.24 4.75
N PRO A 95 -7.77 6.84 4.20
CA PRO A 95 -7.33 5.45 4.29
C PRO A 95 -6.94 5.10 5.73
N ASP A 96 -7.34 3.90 6.17
CA ASP A 96 -6.95 3.40 7.51
C ASP A 96 -5.46 3.05 7.59
N LEU A 97 -4.88 2.64 6.46
CA LEU A 97 -3.54 2.11 6.35
C LEU A 97 -2.91 2.44 5.00
N ILE A 98 -1.68 2.93 5.02
CA ILE A 98 -0.81 3.02 3.83
C ILE A 98 0.32 2.02 3.98
N SER A 99 0.55 1.21 2.94
CA SER A 99 1.63 0.22 2.90
C SER A 99 2.77 0.67 1.98
N THR A 100 4.01 0.42 2.40
CA THR A 100 5.20 0.74 1.59
C THR A 100 6.35 -0.23 1.81
N LYS A 101 7.21 -0.34 0.78
CA LYS A 101 8.56 -0.92 0.84
C LYS A 101 9.64 0.15 0.61
N VAL A 102 9.26 1.40 0.39
CA VAL A 102 10.22 2.49 0.22
C VAL A 102 10.85 2.83 1.58
N PRO A 103 12.20 2.85 1.69
CA PRO A 103 12.86 3.43 2.85
C PRO A 103 12.57 4.93 2.90
N LEU A 104 11.61 5.32 3.74
CA LEU A 104 11.14 6.70 3.81
C LEU A 104 12.23 7.65 4.30
N SER A 105 12.37 8.80 3.64
CA SER A 105 13.25 9.88 4.11
C SER A 105 12.62 10.64 5.28
N PRO A 106 13.41 11.31 6.13
CA PRO A 106 12.88 12.11 7.24
C PRO A 106 11.81 13.13 6.80
N LYS A 107 11.98 13.75 5.63
CA LYS A 107 11.01 14.70 5.08
C LYS A 107 9.66 14.03 4.75
N ILE A 108 9.67 12.81 4.21
CA ILE A 108 8.43 12.07 3.93
C ILE A 108 7.76 11.68 5.26
N ILE A 109 8.53 11.23 6.23
CA ILE A 109 8.05 10.86 7.58
C ILE A 109 7.36 12.07 8.23
N GLU A 110 8.01 13.21 8.29
CA GLU A 110 7.48 14.47 8.82
C GLU A 110 6.16 14.89 8.11
N THR A 111 6.14 14.81 6.77
CA THR A 111 4.94 15.14 6.00
C THR A 111 3.81 14.14 6.26
N PHE A 112 4.11 12.85 6.32
CA PHE A 112 3.10 11.80 6.52
C PHE A 112 2.52 11.81 7.94
N GLU A 113 3.31 12.18 8.94
CA GLU A 113 2.91 12.28 10.35
C GLU A 113 1.68 13.17 10.55
N GLN A 114 1.51 14.19 9.71
CA GLN A 114 0.40 15.14 9.76
C GLN A 114 -0.97 14.49 9.48
N PHE A 115 -1.00 13.36 8.77
CA PHE A 115 -2.25 12.72 8.35
C PHE A 115 -2.87 11.79 9.40
N ASN A 116 -2.13 11.44 10.47
CA ASN A 116 -2.58 10.49 11.50
C ASN A 116 -3.06 9.14 10.93
N ILE A 117 -2.52 8.74 9.79
CA ILE A 117 -2.81 7.46 9.11
C ILE A 117 -1.81 6.42 9.61
N ARG A 118 -2.24 5.17 9.76
CA ARG A 118 -1.36 4.07 10.12
C ARG A 118 -0.47 3.69 8.94
N LEU A 119 0.81 3.45 9.21
CA LEU A 119 1.79 3.04 8.21
C LEU A 119 2.12 1.55 8.34
N GLN A 120 2.09 0.82 7.23
CA GLN A 120 2.65 -0.53 7.17
C GLN A 120 3.96 -0.51 6.42
N ILE A 121 5.04 -0.88 7.10
CA ILE A 121 6.34 -1.06 6.46
C ILE A 121 6.50 -2.54 6.13
N SER A 122 6.64 -2.85 4.86
CA SER A 122 6.89 -4.23 4.41
C SER A 122 8.39 -4.51 4.42
N VAL A 123 8.85 -5.36 5.35
CA VAL A 123 10.25 -5.71 5.56
C VAL A 123 10.41 -7.23 5.54
N ASP A 124 10.85 -7.77 4.42
CA ASP A 124 11.01 -9.22 4.26
C ASP A 124 12.32 -9.73 4.85
N SER A 125 13.33 -8.86 4.89
CA SER A 125 14.62 -9.11 5.54
C SER A 125 15.37 -7.80 5.70
N LEU A 126 16.28 -7.77 6.66
CA LEU A 126 17.28 -6.72 6.81
C LEU A 126 18.69 -7.16 6.33
N SER A 127 18.83 -8.40 5.87
CA SER A 127 20.06 -8.89 5.23
C SER A 127 20.13 -8.40 3.79
N SER A 128 21.24 -7.72 3.42
CA SER A 128 21.43 -7.21 2.06
C SER A 128 21.41 -8.33 1.02
N SER A 129 21.99 -9.49 1.32
CA SER A 129 22.03 -10.64 0.40
C SER A 129 20.63 -11.24 0.15
N ILE A 130 19.75 -11.22 1.15
CA ILE A 130 18.38 -11.71 1.03
C ILE A 130 17.52 -10.69 0.28
N THR A 131 17.59 -9.40 0.64
CA THR A 131 16.78 -8.37 -0.02
C THR A 131 17.13 -8.24 -1.51
N GLN A 132 18.40 -8.39 -1.89
CA GLN A 132 18.78 -8.42 -3.31
C GLN A 132 18.12 -9.58 -4.07
N LYS A 133 18.01 -10.76 -3.46
CA LYS A 133 17.39 -11.94 -4.09
C LYS A 133 15.88 -11.89 -4.13
N VAL A 134 15.24 -11.36 -3.08
CA VAL A 134 13.77 -11.37 -2.93
C VAL A 134 13.12 -10.13 -3.55
N LEU A 135 13.77 -8.98 -3.44
CA LEU A 135 13.21 -7.67 -3.84
C LEU A 135 13.89 -7.08 -5.09
N HIS A 136 14.99 -7.71 -5.58
CA HIS A 136 15.82 -7.21 -6.69
C HIS A 136 16.29 -5.76 -6.50
N VAL A 137 16.66 -5.40 -5.28
CA VAL A 137 17.15 -4.07 -4.89
C VAL A 137 18.68 -4.04 -4.82
N ASN A 138 19.27 -2.83 -4.77
CA ASN A 138 20.71 -2.67 -4.58
C ASN A 138 21.13 -2.94 -3.11
N GLU A 139 22.44 -3.06 -2.90
CA GLU A 139 23.04 -3.38 -1.58
C GLU A 139 22.72 -2.35 -0.49
N ASN A 140 22.47 -1.09 -0.85
CA ASN A 140 22.20 -0.01 0.10
C ASN A 140 20.79 -0.03 0.68
N TYR A 141 19.86 -0.77 0.03
CA TYR A 141 18.46 -0.81 0.45
C TYR A 141 18.28 -1.21 1.91
N SER A 142 18.93 -2.30 2.35
CA SER A 142 18.81 -2.79 3.73
C SER A 142 19.32 -1.79 4.77
N ARG A 143 20.40 -1.07 4.44
CA ARG A 143 20.91 0.00 5.31
C ARG A 143 19.94 1.17 5.38
N ASN A 144 19.40 1.60 4.26
CA ASN A 144 18.42 2.68 4.19
C ASN A 144 17.12 2.31 4.90
N MET A 145 16.66 1.06 4.77
CA MET A 145 15.48 0.57 5.47
C MET A 145 15.69 0.54 7.00
N ARG A 146 16.88 0.12 7.48
CA ARG A 146 17.21 0.20 8.91
C ARG A 146 17.16 1.63 9.44
N GLN A 147 17.65 2.58 8.65
CA GLN A 147 17.62 3.99 9.05
C GLN A 147 16.16 4.50 9.07
N ALA A 148 15.39 4.23 8.02
CA ALA A 148 13.97 4.61 7.94
C ALA A 148 13.16 4.05 9.12
N LEU A 149 13.37 2.79 9.50
CA LEU A 149 12.72 2.18 10.66
C LEU A 149 13.07 2.90 11.98
N LYS A 150 14.32 3.35 12.15
CA LYS A 150 14.72 4.15 13.33
C LYS A 150 14.02 5.50 13.34
N ASP A 151 13.98 6.17 12.20
CA ASP A 151 13.37 7.50 12.06
C ASP A 151 11.84 7.42 12.29
N ILE A 152 11.17 6.40 11.75
CA ILE A 152 9.74 6.14 11.97
C ILE A 152 9.46 5.82 13.44
N ASN A 153 10.30 5.00 14.09
CA ASN A 153 10.15 4.69 15.49
C ASN A 153 10.36 5.90 16.43
N ALA A 154 11.09 6.90 15.97
CA ALA A 154 11.32 8.16 16.67
C ALA A 154 10.20 9.20 16.42
N SER A 155 9.32 8.96 15.44
CA SER A 155 8.18 9.82 15.09
C SER A 155 6.92 9.46 15.87
N SER A 156 5.84 10.22 15.72
CA SER A 156 4.51 9.92 16.28
C SER A 156 3.68 8.98 15.39
N ILE A 157 4.21 8.53 14.25
CA ILE A 157 3.50 7.66 13.31
C ILE A 157 3.19 6.31 13.96
N ARG A 158 1.91 5.94 13.96
CA ARG A 158 1.51 4.58 14.33
C ARG A 158 1.86 3.65 13.18
N PHE A 159 2.73 2.67 13.40
CA PHE A 159 3.15 1.77 12.35
C PHE A 159 3.11 0.29 12.75
N GLN A 160 3.09 -0.54 11.74
CA GLN A 160 3.25 -1.99 11.83
C GLN A 160 4.26 -2.48 10.80
N VAL A 161 4.90 -3.59 11.08
CA VAL A 161 5.78 -4.26 10.12
C VAL A 161 5.07 -5.48 9.55
N ALA A 162 5.11 -5.64 8.24
CA ALA A 162 4.63 -6.82 7.53
C ALA A 162 5.80 -7.52 6.85
N THR A 163 5.80 -8.85 6.87
CA THR A 163 6.84 -9.68 6.26
C THR A 163 6.19 -10.77 5.42
N VAL A 164 6.63 -10.92 4.18
CA VAL A 164 6.30 -12.08 3.35
C VAL A 164 7.39 -13.12 3.51
N LEU A 165 7.03 -14.31 3.97
CA LEU A 165 7.94 -15.44 4.07
C LEU A 165 8.01 -16.19 2.74
N THR A 166 9.22 -16.44 2.29
CA THR A 166 9.54 -17.23 1.09
C THR A 166 10.60 -18.26 1.45
N ASN A 167 10.83 -19.24 0.60
CA ASN A 167 11.92 -20.21 0.79
C ASN A 167 13.33 -19.60 0.78
N ILE A 168 13.46 -18.31 0.45
CA ILE A 168 14.75 -17.59 0.45
C ILE A 168 15.01 -16.89 1.78
N ASN A 169 13.97 -16.34 2.42
CA ASN A 169 14.06 -15.59 3.68
C ASN A 169 13.52 -16.37 4.88
N ASP A 170 12.99 -17.57 4.66
CA ASP A 170 12.64 -18.51 5.72
C ASP A 170 13.90 -19.18 6.27
N SER A 171 14.58 -18.46 7.15
CA SER A 171 15.75 -18.97 7.89
C SER A 171 15.42 -19.32 9.33
N ILE A 172 14.18 -19.65 9.62
CA ILE A 172 13.79 -20.27 10.88
C ILE A 172 14.29 -21.73 10.84
N LYS A 173 15.56 -21.91 11.10
CA LYS A 173 16.16 -23.19 11.44
C LYS A 173 16.43 -23.24 12.93
#